data_1ccbcf2ab66bd77ef71a5541344a3a14
#
_entry.id   1ccbcf2ab66bd77ef71a5541344a3a14
#
_cell.length_a   1.000
_cell.length_b   1.000
_cell.length_c   1.000
_cell.angle_alpha   90.00
_cell.angle_beta   90.00
_cell.angle_gamma   90.00
#
_symmetry.space_group_name_H-M   'P 1'
#
loop_
_entity.id
_entity.type
_entity.pdbx_description
1 polymer ?
#
loop_
_entity_poly.entity_id
_entity_poly.type
_entity_poly.pdbx_seq_one_letter_code
_entity_poly.pdbx_strand_id
1 'polypeptide(L)'
;MTLRRYLGLFGFLFVVVSVLVSQPASAGTRVALVIGNSEYRNVPRLANPDNDAAAFARTMKQAGFDVVEARHDLTGADMRRALRDFGDKARNADMAVIYYAGHGIEVEGTNYLIPVDAALQRDTDVYDEAVSLDRVLVAVESARQLRLVILDACRDNPFNKTMKKVSMRSVGRGLAKVEPTSPNTLIAYAAKAGSTAADGDNKNSPFTDALVRHIATPGLDVRKAFGFVRDDVLKVTNNRQEPYVYGSLGGEDVPLVPVKAAPSASGAPVADARADVRRDYELSLQLGTRAAWDTFLKSYPTGFYADLAKGQIDKIRAEDARLAATAKARETADEKVRLAAEGAKQGEIAKAAAAAKGAEDARIAAEQAK
;
A
#
# COMPACT_ATOMS: atom_id res chain seq x y z
N MET A 1 -61.82 -68.88 -19.30
CA MET A 1 -62.35 -67.58 -18.85
C MET A 1 -61.43 -67.02 -17.78
N THR A 2 -60.97 -65.87 -17.97
CA THR A 2 -60.30 -64.88 -17.09
C THR A 2 -58.94 -64.40 -17.64
N LEU A 3 -59.03 -63.23 -18.16
CA LEU A 3 -58.00 -62.40 -18.75
C LEU A 3 -57.10 -61.79 -17.64
N ARG A 4 -55.80 -62.01 -17.67
CA ARG A 4 -54.84 -61.33 -16.79
C ARG A 4 -54.05 -60.30 -17.61
N ARG A 5 -54.35 -59.03 -17.34
CA ARG A 5 -53.66 -57.88 -17.84
C ARG A 5 -52.29 -57.77 -17.17
N TYR A 6 -51.20 -57.72 -17.92
CA TYR A 6 -49.92 -57.28 -17.46
C TYR A 6 -49.74 -55.80 -17.86
N LEU A 7 -49.72 -54.94 -16.88
CA LEU A 7 -49.43 -53.50 -17.01
C LEU A 7 -47.90 -53.34 -16.92
N GLY A 8 -47.24 -53.09 -18.03
CA GLY A 8 -45.82 -52.79 -18.04
C GLY A 8 -45.57 -51.35 -17.64
N LEU A 9 -44.84 -51.17 -16.55
CA LEU A 9 -44.39 -49.87 -16.05
C LEU A 9 -43.13 -49.45 -16.79
N PHE A 10 -43.25 -48.56 -17.78
CA PHE A 10 -42.09 -47.94 -18.43
C PHE A 10 -41.62 -46.78 -17.55
N GLY A 11 -40.54 -46.99 -16.79
CA GLY A 11 -39.85 -45.96 -16.06
C GLY A 11 -39.02 -45.10 -16.98
N PHE A 12 -39.49 -43.88 -17.26
CA PHE A 12 -38.76 -42.85 -18.02
C PHE A 12 -37.71 -42.24 -17.09
N LEU A 13 -36.45 -42.68 -17.21
CA LEU A 13 -35.31 -42.09 -16.49
C LEU A 13 -34.94 -40.78 -17.18
N PHE A 14 -35.38 -39.66 -16.63
CA PHE A 14 -35.02 -38.32 -17.07
C PHE A 14 -33.61 -38.00 -16.53
N VAL A 15 -32.58 -38.21 -17.35
CA VAL A 15 -31.21 -37.76 -17.06
C VAL A 15 -31.18 -36.26 -17.34
N VAL A 16 -31.31 -35.45 -16.29
CA VAL A 16 -31.03 -34.01 -16.34
C VAL A 16 -29.52 -33.83 -16.45
N VAL A 17 -29.02 -33.70 -17.68
CA VAL A 17 -27.65 -33.25 -17.92
C VAL A 17 -27.62 -31.75 -17.58
N SER A 18 -27.18 -31.40 -16.35
CA SER A 18 -26.84 -30.05 -15.95
C SER A 18 -25.62 -29.64 -16.75
N VAL A 19 -25.82 -28.94 -17.86
CA VAL A 19 -24.75 -28.24 -18.56
C VAL A 19 -24.33 -27.09 -17.64
N LEU A 20 -23.27 -27.29 -16.89
CA LEU A 20 -22.52 -26.22 -16.24
C LEU A 20 -21.96 -25.33 -17.34
N VAL A 21 -22.72 -24.33 -17.72
CA VAL A 21 -22.21 -23.21 -18.53
C VAL A 21 -21.20 -22.49 -17.66
N SER A 22 -19.92 -22.83 -17.82
CA SER A 22 -18.83 -22.02 -17.29
C SER A 22 -18.99 -20.63 -17.88
N GLN A 23 -19.55 -19.71 -17.10
CA GLN A 23 -19.55 -18.31 -17.48
C GLN A 23 -18.08 -17.90 -17.62
N PRO A 24 -17.68 -17.31 -18.75
CA PRO A 24 -16.34 -16.76 -18.87
C PRO A 24 -16.19 -15.78 -17.69
N ALA A 25 -15.10 -15.90 -16.92
CA ALA A 25 -14.77 -14.93 -15.90
C ALA A 25 -14.78 -13.56 -16.60
N SER A 26 -15.85 -12.80 -16.37
CA SER A 26 -15.97 -11.45 -16.90
C SER A 26 -14.83 -10.67 -16.31
N ALA A 27 -13.87 -10.28 -17.13
CA ALA A 27 -12.87 -9.30 -16.70
C ALA A 27 -13.67 -8.11 -16.16
N GLY A 28 -13.53 -7.83 -14.86
CA GLY A 28 -14.34 -6.81 -14.19
C GLY A 28 -14.25 -5.47 -14.91
N THR A 29 -15.31 -4.67 -14.85
CA THR A 29 -15.38 -3.36 -15.50
C THR A 29 -14.32 -2.41 -14.93
N ARG A 30 -13.49 -1.82 -15.80
CA ARG A 30 -12.37 -0.94 -15.42
C ARG A 30 -12.55 0.42 -16.06
N VAL A 31 -12.57 1.47 -15.25
CA VAL A 31 -12.81 2.84 -15.73
C VAL A 31 -11.66 3.75 -15.30
N ALA A 32 -11.29 4.70 -16.15
CA ALA A 32 -10.24 5.68 -15.89
C ALA A 32 -10.67 7.09 -16.29
N LEU A 33 -10.40 8.06 -15.41
CA LEU A 33 -10.44 9.50 -15.70
C LEU A 33 -9.01 10.03 -15.65
N VAL A 34 -8.59 10.67 -16.73
CA VAL A 34 -7.23 11.20 -16.89
C VAL A 34 -7.33 12.70 -17.14
N ILE A 35 -6.73 13.50 -16.27
CA ILE A 35 -6.78 14.96 -16.32
C ILE A 35 -5.35 15.50 -16.45
N GLY A 36 -5.09 16.32 -17.47
CA GLY A 36 -3.88 17.08 -17.65
C GLY A 36 -4.19 18.58 -17.71
N ASN A 37 -3.64 19.36 -16.78
CA ASN A 37 -3.80 20.81 -16.75
C ASN A 37 -2.45 21.49 -17.02
N SER A 38 -2.31 22.13 -18.18
CA SER A 38 -1.11 22.81 -18.68
C SER A 38 -1.29 24.31 -18.80
N GLU A 39 -2.42 24.77 -19.36
CA GLU A 39 -2.68 26.12 -19.80
C GLU A 39 -3.26 27.03 -18.69
N TYR A 40 -2.52 27.14 -17.59
CA TYR A 40 -2.93 28.00 -16.46
C TYR A 40 -3.00 29.49 -16.81
N ARG A 41 -4.06 30.14 -16.35
CA ARG A 41 -4.32 31.58 -16.67
C ARG A 41 -3.63 32.55 -15.72
N ASN A 42 -3.49 32.17 -14.44
CA ASN A 42 -3.06 33.06 -13.37
C ASN A 42 -1.71 32.68 -12.75
N VAL A 43 -1.11 31.57 -13.20
CA VAL A 43 0.21 31.08 -12.77
C VAL A 43 0.98 30.55 -13.98
N PRO A 44 2.29 30.27 -13.87
CA PRO A 44 3.07 29.71 -14.97
C PRO A 44 2.45 28.45 -15.54
N ARG A 45 2.44 28.34 -16.86
CA ARG A 45 2.05 27.16 -17.59
C ARG A 45 3.05 26.02 -17.32
N LEU A 46 2.56 24.78 -17.46
CA LEU A 46 3.36 23.58 -17.35
C LEU A 46 3.52 22.93 -18.73
N ALA A 47 4.72 22.44 -19.04
CA ALA A 47 5.01 21.87 -20.35
C ALA A 47 4.48 20.46 -20.54
N ASN A 48 4.45 19.65 -19.48
CA ASN A 48 4.31 18.21 -19.58
C ASN A 48 2.91 17.62 -19.26
N PRO A 49 2.02 18.24 -18.46
CA PRO A 49 0.79 17.59 -18.01
C PRO A 49 -0.10 17.05 -19.13
N ASP A 50 -0.20 17.76 -20.25
CA ASP A 50 -0.96 17.30 -21.43
C ASP A 50 -0.35 16.06 -22.06
N ASN A 51 0.97 16.02 -22.20
CA ASN A 51 1.68 14.87 -22.73
C ASN A 51 1.57 13.67 -21.80
N ASP A 52 1.70 13.90 -20.50
CA ASP A 52 1.60 12.91 -19.44
C ASP A 52 0.21 12.28 -19.40
N ALA A 53 -0.83 13.10 -19.42
CA ALA A 53 -2.21 12.67 -19.49
C ALA A 53 -2.49 11.86 -20.77
N ALA A 54 -1.99 12.34 -21.91
CA ALA A 54 -2.15 11.62 -23.17
C ALA A 54 -1.41 10.28 -23.18
N ALA A 55 -0.20 10.20 -22.60
CA ALA A 55 0.55 8.95 -22.49
C ALA A 55 -0.15 7.96 -21.56
N PHE A 56 -0.57 8.39 -20.38
CA PHE A 56 -1.29 7.53 -19.44
C PHE A 56 -2.63 7.06 -19.99
N ALA A 57 -3.42 7.93 -20.62
CA ALA A 57 -4.69 7.54 -21.25
C ALA A 57 -4.50 6.50 -22.37
N ARG A 58 -3.45 6.62 -23.20
CA ARG A 58 -3.11 5.57 -24.20
C ARG A 58 -2.78 4.26 -23.52
N THR A 59 -2.00 4.28 -22.45
CA THR A 59 -1.64 3.08 -21.69
C THR A 59 -2.88 2.39 -21.13
N MET A 60 -3.82 3.13 -20.55
CA MET A 60 -5.07 2.56 -20.02
C MET A 60 -5.95 1.96 -21.13
N LYS A 61 -6.04 2.62 -22.30
CA LYS A 61 -6.75 2.06 -23.47
C LYS A 61 -6.11 0.76 -23.94
N GLN A 62 -4.79 0.71 -24.07
CA GLN A 62 -4.03 -0.49 -24.44
C GLN A 62 -4.15 -1.61 -23.39
N ALA A 63 -4.26 -1.24 -22.13
CA ALA A 63 -4.53 -2.13 -21.01
C ALA A 63 -5.94 -2.74 -21.04
N GLY A 64 -6.82 -2.27 -21.96
CA GLY A 64 -8.17 -2.76 -22.12
C GLY A 64 -9.14 -2.24 -21.06
N PHE A 65 -8.96 -1.02 -20.57
CA PHE A 65 -9.98 -0.36 -19.74
C PHE A 65 -11.23 -0.09 -20.59
N ASP A 66 -12.40 -0.36 -20.03
CA ASP A 66 -13.68 -0.25 -20.74
C ASP A 66 -14.05 1.22 -21.04
N VAL A 67 -13.69 2.11 -20.10
CA VAL A 67 -13.88 3.55 -20.23
C VAL A 67 -12.59 4.27 -19.88
N VAL A 68 -12.07 5.08 -20.81
CA VAL A 68 -10.93 5.97 -20.56
C VAL A 68 -11.29 7.37 -21.06
N GLU A 69 -11.53 8.27 -20.10
CA GLU A 69 -11.80 9.67 -20.37
C GLU A 69 -10.54 10.51 -20.16
N ALA A 70 -10.03 11.08 -21.24
CA ALA A 70 -8.96 12.07 -21.17
C ALA A 70 -9.57 13.48 -21.24
N ARG A 71 -9.17 14.34 -20.33
CA ARG A 71 -9.59 15.73 -20.21
C ARG A 71 -8.36 16.61 -20.08
N HIS A 72 -8.40 17.78 -20.69
CA HIS A 72 -7.31 18.73 -20.70
C HIS A 72 -7.80 20.11 -20.28
N ASP A 73 -6.98 20.82 -19.55
CA ASP A 73 -7.15 22.23 -19.21
C ASP A 73 -8.51 22.57 -18.60
N LEU A 74 -8.92 21.77 -17.63
CA LEU A 74 -10.23 21.91 -17.01
C LEU A 74 -10.30 23.12 -16.09
N THR A 75 -11.39 23.90 -16.25
CA THR A 75 -11.82 24.90 -15.27
C THR A 75 -12.30 24.23 -13.97
N GLY A 76 -12.40 24.98 -12.89
CA GLY A 76 -12.93 24.48 -11.63
C GLY A 76 -14.34 23.87 -11.76
N ALA A 77 -15.20 24.50 -12.57
CA ALA A 77 -16.53 23.97 -12.84
C ALA A 77 -16.47 22.65 -13.61
N ASP A 78 -15.61 22.55 -14.61
CA ASP A 78 -15.48 21.37 -15.46
C ASP A 78 -14.81 20.21 -14.72
N MET A 79 -13.78 20.48 -13.88
CA MET A 79 -13.18 19.46 -13.02
C MET A 79 -14.23 18.85 -12.06
N ARG A 80 -15.02 19.71 -11.40
CA ARG A 80 -16.09 19.25 -10.51
C ARG A 80 -17.14 18.43 -11.26
N ARG A 81 -17.47 18.80 -12.51
CA ARG A 81 -18.39 18.04 -13.36
C ARG A 81 -17.79 16.69 -13.76
N ALA A 82 -16.57 16.66 -14.29
CA ALA A 82 -15.87 15.45 -14.70
C ALA A 82 -15.78 14.42 -13.55
N LEU A 83 -15.49 14.87 -12.33
CA LEU A 83 -15.45 13.99 -11.16
C LEU A 83 -16.82 13.41 -10.80
N ARG A 84 -17.92 14.20 -10.90
CA ARG A 84 -19.27 13.67 -10.68
C ARG A 84 -19.65 12.63 -11.72
N ASP A 85 -19.45 12.96 -13.00
CA ASP A 85 -19.80 12.08 -14.13
C ASP A 85 -18.97 10.79 -14.09
N PHE A 86 -17.72 10.88 -13.64
CA PHE A 86 -16.87 9.72 -13.42
C PHE A 86 -17.33 8.88 -12.23
N GLY A 87 -17.75 9.50 -11.13
CA GLY A 87 -18.30 8.80 -9.96
C GLY A 87 -19.52 7.93 -10.32
N ASP A 88 -20.37 8.40 -11.25
CA ASP A 88 -21.49 7.61 -11.75
C ASP A 88 -21.04 6.36 -12.51
N LYS A 89 -19.95 6.43 -13.27
CA LYS A 89 -19.33 5.30 -13.98
C LYS A 89 -18.64 4.32 -13.03
N ALA A 90 -18.00 4.86 -11.97
CA ALA A 90 -17.32 4.06 -10.96
C ALA A 90 -18.26 3.18 -10.13
N ARG A 91 -19.55 3.51 -10.03
CA ARG A 91 -20.52 2.72 -9.23
C ARG A 91 -20.63 1.26 -9.63
N ASN A 92 -20.46 0.96 -10.90
CA ASN A 92 -20.56 -0.41 -11.41
C ASN A 92 -19.19 -0.98 -11.80
N ALA A 93 -18.12 -0.25 -11.53
CA ALA A 93 -16.78 -0.68 -11.88
C ALA A 93 -16.15 -1.55 -10.79
N ASP A 94 -15.31 -2.48 -11.21
CA ASP A 94 -14.43 -3.22 -10.31
C ASP A 94 -13.19 -2.38 -9.99
N MET A 95 -12.67 -1.66 -10.98
CA MET A 95 -11.52 -0.78 -10.79
C MET A 95 -11.85 0.63 -11.30
N ALA A 96 -11.58 1.63 -10.46
CA ALA A 96 -11.66 3.03 -10.83
C ALA A 96 -10.30 3.69 -10.63
N VAL A 97 -9.80 4.32 -11.69
CA VAL A 97 -8.50 5.01 -11.71
C VAL A 97 -8.70 6.47 -12.05
N ILE A 98 -8.17 7.36 -11.21
CA ILE A 98 -8.04 8.79 -11.55
C ILE A 98 -6.56 9.13 -11.62
N TYR A 99 -6.15 9.71 -12.74
CA TYR A 99 -4.83 10.29 -12.93
C TYR A 99 -4.97 11.81 -13.10
N TYR A 100 -4.15 12.55 -12.39
CA TYR A 100 -4.07 13.99 -12.50
C TYR A 100 -2.61 14.43 -12.68
N ALA A 101 -2.35 15.20 -13.71
CA ALA A 101 -1.10 15.92 -13.90
C ALA A 101 -1.37 17.44 -13.93
N GLY A 102 -0.61 18.20 -13.14
CA GLY A 102 -0.80 19.66 -13.04
C GLY A 102 -0.31 20.24 -11.71
N HIS A 103 -0.69 21.49 -11.44
CA HIS A 103 -0.38 22.13 -10.17
C HIS A 103 -1.23 21.56 -9.02
N GLY A 104 -0.61 21.41 -7.85
CA GLY A 104 -1.26 21.05 -6.60
C GLY A 104 -0.76 21.92 -5.45
N ILE A 105 -1.58 22.11 -4.45
CA ILE A 105 -1.27 22.88 -3.25
C ILE A 105 -1.79 22.13 -2.01
N GLU A 106 -1.07 22.27 -0.92
CA GLU A 106 -1.53 21.81 0.40
C GLU A 106 -1.88 23.02 1.27
N VAL A 107 -3.06 22.99 1.87
CA VAL A 107 -3.52 23.96 2.85
C VAL A 107 -4.11 23.22 4.05
N GLU A 108 -3.56 23.45 5.25
CA GLU A 108 -4.02 22.84 6.51
C GLU A 108 -4.10 21.29 6.50
N GLY A 109 -3.13 20.64 5.85
CA GLY A 109 -3.10 19.18 5.74
C GLY A 109 -3.99 18.62 4.64
N THR A 110 -4.77 19.44 3.96
CA THR A 110 -5.63 19.05 2.83
C THR A 110 -4.96 19.38 1.50
N ASN A 111 -4.94 18.39 0.59
CA ASN A 111 -4.43 18.57 -0.75
C ASN A 111 -5.51 19.07 -1.70
N TYR A 112 -5.13 20.00 -2.56
CA TYR A 112 -6.01 20.59 -3.58
C TYR A 112 -5.35 20.50 -4.95
N LEU A 113 -6.12 20.13 -5.95
CA LEU A 113 -5.77 20.14 -7.36
C LEU A 113 -6.21 21.48 -7.97
N ILE A 114 -5.33 22.12 -8.72
CA ILE A 114 -5.54 23.47 -9.22
C ILE A 114 -6.13 23.42 -10.63
N PRO A 115 -7.36 23.95 -10.84
CA PRO A 115 -7.92 24.16 -12.17
C PRO A 115 -7.17 25.27 -12.94
N VAL A 116 -7.27 25.27 -14.27
CA VAL A 116 -6.54 26.24 -15.11
C VAL A 116 -7.00 27.69 -14.93
N ASP A 117 -8.20 27.92 -14.43
CA ASP A 117 -8.80 29.23 -14.18
C ASP A 117 -8.68 29.72 -12.74
N ALA A 118 -8.15 28.91 -11.81
CA ALA A 118 -8.02 29.28 -10.41
C ALA A 118 -7.24 30.59 -10.20
N ALA A 119 -7.78 31.46 -9.36
CA ALA A 119 -7.21 32.78 -9.04
C ALA A 119 -7.06 32.96 -7.53
N LEU A 120 -6.00 32.35 -6.95
CA LEU A 120 -5.75 32.37 -5.51
C LEU A 120 -5.05 33.69 -5.10
N GLN A 121 -5.82 34.70 -4.74
CA GLN A 121 -5.28 35.97 -4.20
C GLN A 121 -5.02 35.85 -2.68
N ARG A 122 -5.77 35.03 -1.98
CA ARG A 122 -5.64 34.72 -0.56
C ARG A 122 -5.55 33.20 -0.36
N ASP A 123 -4.97 32.79 0.74
CA ASP A 123 -4.91 31.38 1.14
C ASP A 123 -6.29 30.75 1.34
N THR A 124 -7.31 31.54 1.69
CA THR A 124 -8.69 31.11 1.83
C THR A 124 -9.40 30.86 0.49
N ASP A 125 -8.93 31.46 -0.60
CA ASP A 125 -9.58 31.30 -1.91
C ASP A 125 -9.45 29.87 -2.44
N VAL A 126 -8.52 29.06 -1.89
CA VAL A 126 -8.33 27.65 -2.26
C VAL A 126 -9.60 26.80 -2.06
N TYR A 127 -10.42 27.14 -1.08
CA TYR A 127 -11.65 26.40 -0.78
C TYR A 127 -12.71 26.53 -1.87
N ASP A 128 -12.73 27.65 -2.56
CA ASP A 128 -13.70 27.97 -3.61
C ASP A 128 -13.15 27.67 -5.01
N GLU A 129 -11.87 27.98 -5.23
CA GLU A 129 -11.23 27.98 -6.55
C GLU A 129 -10.58 26.62 -6.91
N ALA A 130 -10.19 25.81 -5.91
CA ALA A 130 -9.52 24.55 -6.15
C ALA A 130 -10.43 23.34 -5.92
N VAL A 131 -9.93 22.15 -6.22
CA VAL A 131 -10.64 20.88 -6.02
C VAL A 131 -9.90 20.05 -4.99
N SER A 132 -10.53 19.79 -3.84
CA SER A 132 -9.91 18.98 -2.78
C SER A 132 -9.69 17.53 -3.22
N LEU A 133 -8.61 16.91 -2.70
CA LEU A 133 -8.34 15.49 -2.92
C LEU A 133 -9.47 14.60 -2.37
N ASP A 134 -10.13 15.00 -1.29
CA ASP A 134 -11.28 14.27 -0.74
C ASP A 134 -12.40 14.14 -1.78
N ARG A 135 -12.65 15.19 -2.57
CA ARG A 135 -13.63 15.13 -3.65
C ARG A 135 -13.21 14.18 -4.77
N VAL A 136 -11.92 14.06 -5.03
CA VAL A 136 -11.37 13.07 -5.98
C VAL A 136 -11.54 11.65 -5.45
N LEU A 137 -11.29 11.44 -4.17
CA LEU A 137 -11.48 10.13 -3.51
C LEU A 137 -12.93 9.68 -3.52
N VAL A 138 -13.88 10.59 -3.28
CA VAL A 138 -15.33 10.30 -3.40
C VAL A 138 -15.69 9.81 -4.80
N ALA A 139 -15.06 10.33 -5.85
CA ALA A 139 -15.35 9.92 -7.23
C ALA A 139 -14.91 8.48 -7.57
N VAL A 140 -13.98 7.89 -6.81
CA VAL A 140 -13.56 6.48 -6.96
C VAL A 140 -14.18 5.55 -5.94
N GLU A 141 -14.81 6.08 -4.89
CA GLU A 141 -15.23 5.33 -3.69
C GLU A 141 -16.13 4.14 -3.98
N SER A 142 -16.98 4.25 -5.00
CA SER A 142 -17.96 3.22 -5.35
C SER A 142 -17.38 2.00 -6.07
N ALA A 143 -16.12 2.02 -6.52
CA ALA A 143 -15.49 0.88 -7.18
C ALA A 143 -15.24 -0.27 -6.18
N ARG A 144 -15.35 -1.51 -6.66
CA ARG A 144 -15.42 -2.69 -5.78
C ARG A 144 -14.07 -3.26 -5.38
N GLN A 145 -13.12 -3.39 -6.33
CA GLN A 145 -11.85 -4.09 -6.12
C GLN A 145 -10.66 -3.15 -5.92
N LEU A 146 -10.58 -2.07 -6.71
CA LEU A 146 -9.49 -1.13 -6.66
C LEU A 146 -9.96 0.31 -6.87
N ARG A 147 -9.57 1.17 -5.97
CA ARG A 147 -9.67 2.63 -6.05
C ARG A 147 -8.26 3.19 -6.13
N LEU A 148 -7.89 3.77 -7.26
CA LEU A 148 -6.54 4.26 -7.48
C LEU A 148 -6.57 5.73 -7.91
N VAL A 149 -5.92 6.58 -7.11
CA VAL A 149 -5.70 7.99 -7.44
C VAL A 149 -4.20 8.20 -7.64
N ILE A 150 -3.81 8.74 -8.78
CA ILE A 150 -2.42 8.99 -9.16
C ILE A 150 -2.25 10.49 -9.35
N LEU A 151 -1.33 11.09 -8.60
CA LEU A 151 -1.08 12.53 -8.59
C LEU A 151 0.33 12.82 -9.08
N ASP A 152 0.43 13.19 -10.35
CA ASP A 152 1.63 13.77 -10.95
C ASP A 152 1.53 15.30 -10.88
N ALA A 153 1.63 15.79 -9.66
CA ALA A 153 1.47 17.21 -9.37
C ALA A 153 2.76 17.77 -8.77
N CYS A 154 3.22 18.90 -9.34
CA CYS A 154 4.28 19.69 -8.73
C CYS A 154 3.85 20.16 -7.35
N ARG A 155 4.81 20.20 -6.43
CA ARG A 155 4.56 20.50 -5.02
C ARG A 155 4.94 21.91 -4.60
N ASP A 156 5.39 22.72 -5.54
CA ASP A 156 5.63 24.14 -5.27
C ASP A 156 4.32 24.88 -5.48
N ASN A 157 3.87 25.57 -4.42
CA ASN A 157 2.71 26.45 -4.54
C ASN A 157 2.98 27.51 -5.62
N PRO A 158 2.33 27.43 -6.79
CA PRO A 158 2.59 28.39 -7.87
C PRO A 158 2.15 29.80 -7.52
N PHE A 159 1.28 29.98 -6.52
CA PHE A 159 0.77 31.26 -6.03
C PHE A 159 1.60 31.82 -4.87
N ASN A 160 2.69 31.19 -4.45
CA ASN A 160 3.44 31.54 -3.24
C ASN A 160 3.94 33.02 -3.26
N LYS A 161 4.18 33.61 -4.47
CA LYS A 161 4.62 34.99 -4.62
C LYS A 161 3.49 36.01 -4.63
N THR A 162 2.27 35.61 -4.99
CA THR A 162 1.12 36.48 -5.23
C THR A 162 0.03 36.34 -4.17
N MET A 163 -0.07 35.19 -3.55
CA MET A 163 -1.09 34.86 -2.56
C MET A 163 -0.82 35.51 -1.21
N LYS A 164 -1.75 36.32 -0.73
CA LYS A 164 -1.71 36.92 0.61
C LYS A 164 -2.09 35.87 1.65
N LYS A 165 -1.25 35.67 2.66
CA LYS A 165 -1.57 34.86 3.83
C LYS A 165 -2.43 35.65 4.79
N VAL A 166 -3.71 35.40 4.82
CA VAL A 166 -4.70 36.07 5.67
C VAL A 166 -4.89 35.35 6.99
N SER A 167 -4.68 34.05 6.99
CA SER A 167 -4.77 33.22 8.20
C SER A 167 -3.37 32.90 8.75
N MET A 168 -3.29 32.63 10.07
CA MET A 168 -2.07 32.05 10.70
C MET A 168 -1.80 30.60 10.24
N ARG A 169 -2.48 30.15 9.23
CA ARG A 169 -2.49 28.78 8.74
C ARG A 169 -1.28 28.51 7.87
N SER A 170 -0.70 27.33 8.00
CA SER A 170 0.46 26.97 7.21
C SER A 170 0.02 26.48 5.82
N VAL A 171 0.52 27.13 4.79
CA VAL A 171 0.57 26.56 3.43
C VAL A 171 1.84 25.75 3.38
N GLY A 172 1.70 24.42 3.30
CA GLY A 172 2.84 23.49 3.31
C GLY A 172 3.66 23.55 2.02
N ARG A 173 4.89 23.08 2.09
CA ARG A 173 5.66 22.71 0.90
C ARG A 173 5.26 21.32 0.47
N GLY A 174 4.70 21.19 -0.72
CA GLY A 174 4.30 19.90 -1.27
C GLY A 174 2.92 19.44 -0.80
N LEU A 175 2.45 18.33 -1.39
CA LEU A 175 1.20 17.71 -0.99
C LEU A 175 1.37 16.99 0.35
N ALA A 176 0.35 17.06 1.21
CA ALA A 176 0.32 16.34 2.48
C ALA A 176 0.18 14.83 2.27
N LYS A 177 0.65 14.08 3.25
CA LYS A 177 0.32 12.67 3.36
C LYS A 177 -1.18 12.53 3.67
N VAL A 178 -1.89 11.80 2.81
CA VAL A 178 -3.28 11.42 3.05
C VAL A 178 -3.37 9.90 3.09
N GLU A 179 -3.89 9.36 4.19
CA GLU A 179 -4.21 7.95 4.31
C GLU A 179 -5.68 7.75 3.96
N PRO A 180 -5.99 6.97 2.90
CA PRO A 180 -7.38 6.68 2.55
C PRO A 180 -8.10 5.97 3.69
N THR A 181 -9.32 6.39 3.97
CA THR A 181 -10.19 5.75 4.99
C THR A 181 -10.96 4.55 4.44
N SER A 182 -11.15 4.50 3.12
CA SER A 182 -11.83 3.38 2.45
C SER A 182 -10.86 2.24 2.13
N PRO A 183 -11.25 0.97 2.32
CA PRO A 183 -10.43 -0.18 1.97
C PRO A 183 -10.15 -0.24 0.46
N ASN A 184 -9.12 -0.97 0.07
CA ASN A 184 -8.74 -1.17 -1.33
C ASN A 184 -8.51 0.14 -2.09
N THR A 185 -8.02 1.17 -1.39
CA THR A 185 -7.73 2.48 -1.95
C THR A 185 -6.24 2.77 -1.88
N LEU A 186 -5.66 3.18 -3.02
CA LEU A 186 -4.28 3.64 -3.11
C LEU A 186 -4.23 5.06 -3.65
N ILE A 187 -3.38 5.90 -3.06
CA ILE A 187 -3.03 7.22 -3.57
C ILE A 187 -1.54 7.22 -3.87
N ALA A 188 -1.20 7.31 -5.16
CA ALA A 188 0.18 7.38 -5.63
C ALA A 188 0.57 8.83 -5.91
N TYR A 189 1.68 9.25 -5.36
CA TYR A 189 2.25 10.60 -5.53
C TYR A 189 3.55 10.50 -6.31
N ALA A 190 3.75 11.41 -7.24
CA ALA A 190 5.01 11.51 -8.00
C ALA A 190 6.23 11.75 -7.13
N ALA A 191 6.05 12.34 -5.94
CA ALA A 191 7.11 12.49 -4.96
C ALA A 191 6.57 12.35 -3.52
N LYS A 192 7.39 11.96 -2.54
CA LYS A 192 6.98 11.86 -1.13
C LYS A 192 6.67 13.22 -0.50
N ALA A 193 5.92 13.23 0.59
CA ALA A 193 5.56 14.47 1.30
C ALA A 193 6.78 15.34 1.62
N GLY A 194 6.68 16.64 1.32
CA GLY A 194 7.76 17.61 1.52
C GLY A 194 8.85 17.65 0.43
N SER A 195 8.76 16.82 -0.63
CA SER A 195 9.68 16.84 -1.78
C SER A 195 9.00 17.42 -3.02
N THR A 196 9.77 17.92 -3.99
CA THR A 196 9.27 18.42 -5.28
C THR A 196 9.28 17.32 -6.32
N ALA A 197 8.24 17.29 -7.17
CA ALA A 197 8.25 16.52 -8.41
C ALA A 197 8.85 17.39 -9.51
N ALA A 198 9.72 16.82 -10.33
CA ALA A 198 10.31 17.50 -11.48
C ALA A 198 9.40 17.30 -12.70
N ASP A 199 9.19 18.39 -13.49
CA ASP A 199 8.53 18.27 -14.79
C ASP A 199 9.44 17.50 -15.78
N GLY A 200 10.76 17.48 -15.54
CA GLY A 200 11.73 16.86 -16.43
C GLY A 200 12.02 17.67 -17.68
N ASP A 201 13.14 17.34 -18.35
CA ASP A 201 13.55 17.96 -19.61
C ASP A 201 13.03 17.21 -20.85
N ASN A 202 12.29 16.14 -20.64
CA ASN A 202 11.72 15.26 -21.67
C ASN A 202 10.26 15.63 -21.97
N LYS A 203 9.66 14.88 -22.92
CA LYS A 203 8.28 15.04 -23.32
C LYS A 203 7.29 14.76 -22.18
N ASN A 204 7.65 13.84 -21.28
CA ASN A 204 6.86 13.47 -20.10
C ASN A 204 7.67 13.69 -18.83
N SER A 205 6.99 13.77 -17.69
CA SER A 205 7.62 13.75 -16.37
C SER A 205 8.38 12.42 -16.14
N PRO A 206 9.44 12.41 -15.32
CA PRO A 206 10.11 11.19 -14.92
C PRO A 206 9.17 10.15 -14.29
N PHE A 207 8.15 10.62 -13.56
CA PHE A 207 7.16 9.76 -12.92
C PHE A 207 6.24 9.10 -13.96
N THR A 208 5.68 9.88 -14.89
CA THR A 208 4.81 9.34 -15.93
C THR A 208 5.56 8.43 -16.89
N ASP A 209 6.79 8.73 -17.26
CA ASP A 209 7.64 7.85 -18.07
C ASP A 209 7.85 6.48 -17.40
N ALA A 210 8.10 6.44 -16.10
CA ALA A 210 8.22 5.21 -15.34
C ALA A 210 6.86 4.51 -15.18
N LEU A 211 5.80 5.27 -14.89
CA LEU A 211 4.46 4.76 -14.68
C LEU A 211 3.94 3.97 -15.90
N VAL A 212 4.00 4.56 -17.09
CA VAL A 212 3.48 3.92 -18.31
C VAL A 212 4.26 2.66 -18.71
N ARG A 213 5.50 2.52 -18.27
CA ARG A 213 6.30 1.30 -18.51
C ARG A 213 5.85 0.10 -17.67
N HIS A 214 5.40 0.35 -16.46
CA HIS A 214 5.18 -0.73 -15.47
C HIS A 214 3.72 -0.99 -15.14
N ILE A 215 2.86 0.05 -15.10
CA ILE A 215 1.53 -0.04 -14.52
C ILE A 215 0.57 -0.97 -15.28
N ALA A 216 0.77 -1.15 -16.59
CA ALA A 216 -0.05 -1.98 -17.45
C ALA A 216 0.60 -3.34 -17.79
N THR A 217 1.63 -3.76 -17.05
CA THR A 217 2.25 -5.07 -17.24
C THR A 217 1.26 -6.18 -16.85
N PRO A 218 0.93 -7.12 -17.76
CA PRO A 218 -0.04 -8.17 -17.47
C PRO A 218 0.33 -9.02 -16.27
N GLY A 219 -0.58 -9.20 -15.32
CA GLY A 219 -0.40 -9.99 -14.11
C GLY A 219 0.49 -9.35 -13.05
N LEU A 220 1.04 -8.16 -13.27
CA LEU A 220 1.85 -7.49 -12.29
C LEU A 220 0.95 -6.79 -11.26
N ASP A 221 1.07 -7.16 -9.99
CA ASP A 221 0.38 -6.48 -8.88
C ASP A 221 0.70 -4.98 -8.86
N VAL A 222 -0.32 -4.16 -8.65
CA VAL A 222 -0.21 -2.70 -8.69
C VAL A 222 0.81 -2.14 -7.68
N ARG A 223 0.97 -2.77 -6.50
CA ARG A 223 1.95 -2.37 -5.48
C ARG A 223 3.37 -2.61 -5.97
N LYS A 224 3.61 -3.76 -6.63
CA LYS A 224 4.91 -4.09 -7.25
C LYS A 224 5.20 -3.16 -8.44
N ALA A 225 4.18 -2.84 -9.24
CA ALA A 225 4.33 -1.88 -10.34
C ALA A 225 4.81 -0.52 -9.83
N PHE A 226 4.21 0.01 -8.75
CA PHE A 226 4.68 1.25 -8.12
C PHE A 226 6.07 1.13 -7.48
N GLY A 227 6.46 -0.06 -7.01
CA GLY A 227 7.84 -0.33 -6.58
C GLY A 227 8.84 -0.10 -7.72
N PHE A 228 8.58 -0.66 -8.90
CA PHE A 228 9.42 -0.45 -10.09
C PHE A 228 9.39 1.02 -10.56
N VAL A 229 8.24 1.66 -10.54
CA VAL A 229 8.11 3.10 -10.84
C VAL A 229 9.02 3.92 -9.92
N ARG A 230 8.99 3.67 -8.62
CA ARG A 230 9.84 4.34 -7.63
C ARG A 230 11.33 4.16 -7.96
N ASP A 231 11.75 2.93 -8.21
CA ASP A 231 13.16 2.61 -8.46
C ASP A 231 13.65 3.29 -9.76
N ASP A 232 12.85 3.30 -10.82
CA ASP A 232 13.16 3.99 -12.07
C ASP A 232 13.26 5.51 -11.88
N VAL A 233 12.31 6.13 -11.17
CA VAL A 233 12.32 7.57 -10.90
C VAL A 233 13.53 7.96 -10.05
N LEU A 234 13.84 7.22 -8.99
CA LEU A 234 15.05 7.46 -8.19
C LEU A 234 16.31 7.44 -9.05
N LYS A 235 16.40 6.44 -9.93
CA LYS A 235 17.55 6.28 -10.83
C LYS A 235 17.70 7.46 -11.80
N VAL A 236 16.64 7.83 -12.52
CA VAL A 236 16.71 8.89 -13.54
C VAL A 236 16.83 10.28 -12.96
N THR A 237 16.36 10.50 -11.71
CA THR A 237 16.45 11.79 -11.02
C THR A 237 17.67 11.89 -10.08
N ASN A 238 18.58 10.91 -10.08
CA ASN A 238 19.71 10.84 -9.15
C ASN A 238 19.25 10.99 -7.68
N ASN A 239 18.23 10.25 -7.27
CA ASN A 239 17.59 10.25 -5.94
C ASN A 239 16.98 11.60 -5.52
N ARG A 240 16.72 12.52 -6.44
CA ARG A 240 16.12 13.82 -6.12
C ARG A 240 14.59 13.74 -5.98
N GLN A 241 13.97 12.75 -6.64
CA GLN A 241 12.52 12.53 -6.60
C GLN A 241 12.23 11.09 -6.21
N GLU A 242 11.44 10.89 -5.16
CA GLU A 242 11.02 9.57 -4.69
C GLU A 242 9.49 9.48 -4.71
N PRO A 243 8.89 8.73 -5.66
CA PRO A 243 7.47 8.43 -5.65
C PRO A 243 7.06 7.68 -4.38
N TYR A 244 5.84 7.90 -3.93
CA TYR A 244 5.32 7.23 -2.74
C TYR A 244 3.85 6.88 -2.89
N VAL A 245 3.43 5.74 -2.29
CA VAL A 245 2.04 5.27 -2.31
C VAL A 245 1.53 5.16 -0.89
N TYR A 246 0.34 5.70 -0.65
CA TYR A 246 -0.39 5.57 0.61
C TYR A 246 -1.64 4.73 0.40
N GLY A 247 -2.04 4.02 1.43
CA GLY A 247 -3.19 3.13 1.41
C GLY A 247 -2.81 1.66 1.49
N SER A 248 -3.80 0.80 1.48
CA SER A 248 -3.61 -0.65 1.60
C SER A 248 -4.56 -1.41 0.69
N LEU A 249 -4.07 -2.55 0.23
CA LEU A 249 -4.86 -3.57 -0.47
C LEU A 249 -4.81 -4.86 0.34
N GLY A 250 -5.75 -5.76 0.07
CA GLY A 250 -5.73 -7.11 0.61
C GLY A 250 -4.50 -7.92 0.16
N GLY A 251 -4.39 -9.17 0.63
CA GLY A 251 -3.25 -10.05 0.32
C GLY A 251 -3.20 -10.57 -1.11
N GLU A 252 -4.32 -10.49 -1.85
CA GLU A 252 -4.37 -10.94 -3.24
C GLU A 252 -3.67 -9.96 -4.18
N ASP A 253 -3.08 -10.49 -5.27
CA ASP A 253 -2.50 -9.66 -6.31
C ASP A 253 -3.63 -8.93 -7.08
N VAL A 254 -3.48 -7.63 -7.25
CA VAL A 254 -4.42 -6.76 -7.97
C VAL A 254 -3.71 -6.15 -9.18
N PRO A 255 -3.61 -6.87 -10.31
CA PRO A 255 -3.03 -6.31 -11.54
C PRO A 255 -4.05 -5.43 -12.27
N LEU A 256 -3.60 -4.29 -12.83
CA LEU A 256 -4.47 -3.47 -13.70
C LEU A 256 -4.81 -4.19 -15.00
N VAL A 257 -3.92 -5.03 -15.49
CA VAL A 257 -4.13 -5.88 -16.66
C VAL A 257 -4.08 -7.34 -16.21
N PRO A 258 -5.21 -8.05 -16.19
CA PRO A 258 -5.19 -9.47 -15.90
C PRO A 258 -4.37 -10.23 -16.96
N VAL A 259 -3.72 -11.31 -16.55
CA VAL A 259 -3.13 -12.24 -17.53
C VAL A 259 -4.27 -12.79 -18.38
N LYS A 260 -4.20 -12.58 -19.69
CA LYS A 260 -5.17 -13.19 -20.60
C LYS A 260 -5.01 -14.70 -20.47
N ALA A 261 -6.02 -15.37 -19.90
CA ALA A 261 -6.02 -16.82 -19.86
C ALA A 261 -5.80 -17.32 -21.27
N ALA A 262 -4.71 -18.00 -21.55
CA ALA A 262 -4.56 -18.74 -22.79
C ALA A 262 -5.76 -19.66 -22.92
N PRO A 263 -6.36 -19.83 -24.13
CA PRO A 263 -7.44 -20.78 -24.31
C PRO A 263 -6.97 -22.12 -23.76
N SER A 264 -7.65 -22.62 -22.75
CA SER A 264 -7.33 -23.89 -22.11
C SER A 264 -7.42 -24.97 -23.17
N ALA A 265 -6.29 -25.36 -23.73
CA ALA A 265 -6.18 -26.64 -24.40
C ALA A 265 -6.50 -27.68 -23.34
N SER A 266 -7.65 -28.35 -23.50
CA SER A 266 -8.07 -29.49 -22.68
C SER A 266 -6.97 -30.55 -22.69
N GLY A 267 -6.19 -30.61 -21.63
CA GLY A 267 -5.12 -31.57 -21.50
C GLY A 267 -4.37 -31.45 -20.18
N ALA A 268 -4.84 -32.22 -19.18
CA ALA A 268 -4.14 -32.68 -17.99
C ALA A 268 -3.74 -31.69 -16.87
N PRO A 269 -3.78 -32.12 -15.61
CA PRO A 269 -3.80 -31.29 -14.40
C PRO A 269 -2.38 -30.90 -13.92
N VAL A 270 -1.65 -30.07 -14.67
CA VAL A 270 -0.31 -29.57 -14.25
C VAL A 270 -0.37 -28.15 -13.70
N ALA A 271 -1.42 -27.37 -14.03
CA ALA A 271 -1.60 -26.00 -13.52
C ALA A 271 -2.10 -25.99 -12.04
N ASP A 272 -2.82 -27.03 -11.62
CA ASP A 272 -3.39 -27.12 -10.27
C ASP A 272 -2.31 -27.36 -9.20
N ALA A 273 -1.30 -28.19 -9.50
CA ALA A 273 -0.25 -28.51 -8.54
C ALA A 273 0.63 -27.32 -8.12
N ARG A 274 0.87 -26.35 -9.01
CA ARG A 274 1.64 -25.13 -8.66
C ARG A 274 0.81 -24.13 -7.86
N ALA A 275 -0.47 -24.02 -8.16
CA ALA A 275 -1.41 -23.19 -7.41
C ALA A 275 -1.62 -23.73 -5.99
N ASP A 276 -1.70 -25.04 -5.82
CA ASP A 276 -1.82 -25.70 -4.52
C ASP A 276 -0.55 -25.52 -3.68
N VAL A 277 0.64 -25.72 -4.25
CA VAL A 277 1.92 -25.49 -3.52
C VAL A 277 2.02 -24.04 -3.03
N ARG A 278 1.64 -23.06 -3.87
CA ARG A 278 1.66 -21.65 -3.50
C ARG A 278 0.68 -21.35 -2.36
N ARG A 279 -0.56 -21.84 -2.47
CA ARG A 279 -1.60 -21.65 -1.45
C ARG A 279 -1.17 -22.25 -0.09
N ASP A 280 -0.63 -23.46 -0.10
CA ASP A 280 -0.20 -24.14 1.12
C ASP A 280 1.04 -23.46 1.73
N TYR A 281 1.93 -22.88 0.90
CA TYR A 281 3.02 -22.04 1.36
C TYR A 281 2.50 -20.75 2.04
N GLU A 282 1.52 -20.06 1.43
CA GLU A 282 0.91 -18.84 1.97
C GLU A 282 0.19 -19.13 3.31
N LEU A 283 -0.53 -20.26 3.42
CA LEU A 283 -1.13 -20.68 4.68
C LEU A 283 -0.07 -20.96 5.77
N SER A 284 1.03 -21.61 5.41
CA SER A 284 2.14 -21.86 6.33
C SER A 284 2.81 -20.57 6.78
N LEU A 285 2.90 -19.57 5.89
CA LEU A 285 3.42 -18.23 6.18
C LEU A 285 2.52 -17.48 7.15
N GLN A 286 1.19 -17.57 6.99
CA GLN A 286 0.21 -16.96 7.91
C GLN A 286 0.28 -17.57 9.31
N LEU A 287 0.45 -18.89 9.41
CA LEU A 287 0.63 -19.57 10.70
C LEU A 287 1.96 -19.22 11.36
N GLY A 288 3.00 -18.96 10.59
CA GLY A 288 4.32 -18.52 11.05
C GLY A 288 5.04 -19.48 12.01
N THR A 289 4.54 -20.70 12.20
CA THR A 289 5.08 -21.65 13.16
C THR A 289 6.00 -22.65 12.48
N ARG A 290 6.99 -23.16 13.23
CA ARG A 290 7.87 -24.23 12.76
C ARG A 290 7.09 -25.47 12.32
N ALA A 291 6.07 -25.86 13.07
CA ALA A 291 5.25 -27.03 12.76
C ALA A 291 4.52 -26.90 11.41
N ALA A 292 4.04 -25.69 11.07
CA ALA A 292 3.43 -25.41 9.77
C ALA A 292 4.43 -25.59 8.62
N TRP A 293 5.65 -25.11 8.78
CA TRP A 293 6.71 -25.25 7.80
C TRP A 293 7.21 -26.69 7.66
N ASP A 294 7.33 -27.43 8.76
CA ASP A 294 7.69 -28.84 8.73
C ASP A 294 6.60 -29.67 8.00
N THR A 295 5.32 -29.33 8.20
CA THR A 295 4.19 -29.95 7.47
C THR A 295 4.23 -29.62 5.99
N PHE A 296 4.49 -28.36 5.64
CA PHE A 296 4.65 -27.93 4.26
C PHE A 296 5.80 -28.68 3.56
N LEU A 297 6.98 -28.75 4.18
CA LEU A 297 8.15 -29.45 3.63
C LEU A 297 7.95 -30.96 3.52
N LYS A 298 7.09 -31.54 4.35
CA LYS A 298 6.71 -32.96 4.23
C LYS A 298 5.89 -33.22 2.96
N SER A 299 5.01 -32.29 2.60
CA SER A 299 4.19 -32.37 1.37
C SER A 299 4.98 -31.95 0.12
N TYR A 300 5.88 -30.99 0.27
CA TYR A 300 6.64 -30.38 -0.83
C TYR A 300 8.14 -30.30 -0.48
N PRO A 301 8.88 -31.42 -0.57
CA PRO A 301 10.26 -31.50 -0.06
C PRO A 301 11.30 -30.79 -0.92
N THR A 302 10.97 -30.46 -2.19
CA THR A 302 11.88 -29.87 -3.16
C THR A 302 11.21 -28.77 -3.99
N GLY A 303 12.03 -27.87 -4.55
CA GLY A 303 11.57 -26.78 -5.42
C GLY A 303 11.59 -25.42 -4.73
N PHE A 304 11.28 -24.39 -5.50
CA PHE A 304 11.40 -22.99 -5.08
C PHE A 304 10.75 -22.69 -3.72
N TYR A 305 9.50 -23.11 -3.51
CA TYR A 305 8.79 -22.90 -2.25
C TYR A 305 9.36 -23.72 -1.08
N ALA A 306 9.93 -24.89 -1.36
CA ALA A 306 10.61 -25.68 -0.32
C ALA A 306 11.89 -24.95 0.17
N ASP A 307 12.63 -24.32 -0.71
CA ASP A 307 13.84 -23.58 -0.32
C ASP A 307 13.49 -22.30 0.45
N LEU A 308 12.41 -21.60 0.07
CA LEU A 308 11.87 -20.51 0.85
C LEU A 308 11.41 -20.96 2.25
N ALA A 309 10.72 -22.10 2.35
CA ALA A 309 10.24 -22.66 3.63
C ALA A 309 11.41 -23.01 4.57
N LYS A 310 12.51 -23.59 4.04
CA LYS A 310 13.74 -23.83 4.81
C LYS A 310 14.32 -22.52 5.37
N GLY A 311 14.36 -21.47 4.55
CA GLY A 311 14.78 -20.14 4.98
C GLY A 311 13.93 -19.56 6.11
N GLN A 312 12.59 -19.80 6.10
CA GLN A 312 11.72 -19.39 7.22
C GLN A 312 12.00 -20.18 8.50
N ILE A 313 12.24 -21.48 8.40
CA ILE A 313 12.64 -22.31 9.56
C ILE A 313 13.96 -21.81 10.17
N ASP A 314 14.94 -21.48 9.34
CA ASP A 314 16.24 -20.96 9.82
C ASP A 314 16.08 -19.60 10.51
N LYS A 315 15.18 -18.75 10.00
CA LYS A 315 14.84 -17.48 10.65
C LYS A 315 14.20 -17.69 12.02
N ILE A 316 13.25 -18.63 12.15
CA ILE A 316 12.61 -18.98 13.43
C ILE A 316 13.67 -19.50 14.42
N ARG A 317 14.56 -20.39 13.97
CA ARG A 317 15.65 -20.92 14.81
C ARG A 317 16.59 -19.83 15.33
N ALA A 318 16.94 -18.88 14.46
CA ALA A 318 17.81 -17.76 14.85
C ALA A 318 17.13 -16.85 15.89
N GLU A 319 15.83 -16.61 15.73
CA GLU A 319 15.05 -15.82 16.70
C GLU A 319 14.92 -16.55 18.04
N ASP A 320 14.62 -17.83 18.07
CA ASP A 320 14.56 -18.65 19.28
C ASP A 320 15.91 -18.66 20.00
N ALA A 321 17.00 -18.83 19.28
CA ALA A 321 18.35 -18.77 19.84
C ALA A 321 18.67 -17.39 20.45
N ARG A 322 18.25 -16.29 19.78
CA ARG A 322 18.38 -14.93 20.31
C ARG A 322 17.59 -14.72 21.60
N LEU A 323 16.34 -15.20 21.64
CA LEU A 323 15.50 -15.12 22.83
C LEU A 323 16.07 -15.92 23.99
N ALA A 324 16.56 -17.14 23.73
CA ALA A 324 17.22 -17.98 24.75
C ALA A 324 18.49 -17.33 25.30
N ALA A 325 19.33 -16.73 24.43
CA ALA A 325 20.53 -16.00 24.85
C ALA A 325 20.18 -14.79 25.73
N THR A 326 19.13 -14.04 25.35
CA THR A 326 18.66 -12.90 26.13
C THR A 326 18.11 -13.31 27.49
N ALA A 327 17.35 -14.41 27.57
CA ALA A 327 16.83 -14.96 28.82
C ALA A 327 17.98 -15.38 29.75
N LYS A 328 18.98 -16.10 29.23
CA LYS A 328 20.17 -16.50 29.98
C LYS A 328 20.98 -15.29 30.49
N ALA A 329 21.13 -14.26 29.65
CA ALA A 329 21.82 -13.03 30.06
C ALA A 329 21.09 -12.29 31.21
N ARG A 330 19.73 -12.29 31.19
CA ARG A 330 18.92 -11.73 32.27
C ARG A 330 19.11 -12.52 33.56
N GLU A 331 18.99 -13.86 33.48
CA GLU A 331 19.19 -14.73 34.66
C GLU A 331 20.55 -14.53 35.32
N THR A 332 21.62 -14.46 34.50
CA THR A 332 22.98 -14.18 35.02
C THR A 332 23.12 -12.79 35.60
N ALA A 333 22.45 -11.77 35.07
CA ALA A 333 22.43 -10.42 35.62
C ALA A 333 21.69 -10.36 36.96
N ASP A 334 20.53 -10.99 37.06
CA ASP A 334 19.71 -11.06 38.25
C ASP A 334 20.47 -11.79 39.40
N GLU A 335 21.16 -12.89 39.05
CA GLU A 335 21.99 -13.62 40.02
C GLU A 335 23.16 -12.75 40.56
N LYS A 336 23.84 -12.00 39.69
CA LYS A 336 24.90 -11.06 40.12
C LYS A 336 24.35 -9.97 41.02
N VAL A 337 23.18 -9.41 40.73
CA VAL A 337 22.53 -8.41 41.60
C VAL A 337 22.18 -9.01 42.95
N ARG A 338 21.64 -10.23 42.99
CA ARG A 338 21.32 -10.95 44.22
C ARG A 338 22.57 -11.16 45.09
N LEU A 339 23.64 -11.69 44.47
CA LEU A 339 24.90 -11.95 45.20
C LEU A 339 25.55 -10.65 45.73
N ALA A 340 25.49 -9.57 44.93
CA ALA A 340 25.98 -8.26 45.36
C ALA A 340 25.16 -7.70 46.55
N ALA A 341 23.83 -7.83 46.52
CA ALA A 341 22.96 -7.40 47.63
C ALA A 341 23.20 -8.22 48.90
N GLU A 342 23.43 -9.52 48.78
CA GLU A 342 23.73 -10.42 49.87
C GLU A 342 25.11 -10.09 50.51
N GLY A 343 26.12 -9.83 49.67
CA GLY A 343 27.44 -9.40 50.12
C GLY A 343 27.41 -8.01 50.83
N ALA A 344 26.62 -7.07 50.31
CA ALA A 344 26.42 -5.77 50.95
C ALA A 344 25.79 -5.90 52.37
N LYS A 345 24.75 -6.77 52.44
CA LYS A 345 24.05 -7.06 53.72
C LYS A 345 24.98 -7.70 54.75
N GLN A 346 25.82 -8.65 54.32
CA GLN A 346 26.83 -9.25 55.21
C GLN A 346 27.89 -8.23 55.64
N GLY A 347 28.31 -7.33 54.74
CA GLY A 347 29.23 -6.24 55.07
C GLY A 347 28.65 -5.27 56.10
N GLU A 348 27.35 -4.94 56.02
CA GLU A 348 26.66 -4.11 57.04
C GLU A 348 26.59 -4.81 58.41
N ILE A 349 26.24 -6.10 58.41
CA ILE A 349 26.22 -6.91 59.65
C ILE A 349 27.59 -6.97 60.28
N ALA A 350 28.65 -7.18 59.51
CA ALA A 350 30.03 -7.21 60.03
C ALA A 350 30.47 -5.85 60.59
N LYS A 351 30.12 -4.74 59.94
CA LYS A 351 30.37 -3.38 60.45
C LYS A 351 29.63 -3.11 61.74
N ALA A 352 28.37 -3.49 61.87
CA ALA A 352 27.57 -3.34 63.07
C ALA A 352 28.16 -4.16 64.24
N ALA A 353 28.59 -5.40 63.97
CA ALA A 353 29.23 -6.27 64.99
C ALA A 353 30.59 -5.68 65.45
N ALA A 354 31.39 -5.13 64.55
CA ALA A 354 32.66 -4.48 64.89
C ALA A 354 32.45 -3.21 65.75
N ALA A 355 31.44 -2.40 65.39
CA ALA A 355 31.07 -1.22 66.14
C ALA A 355 30.55 -1.56 67.57
N ALA A 356 29.73 -2.60 67.70
CA ALA A 356 29.21 -3.09 68.95
C ALA A 356 30.36 -3.59 69.87
N LYS A 357 31.32 -4.35 69.32
CA LYS A 357 32.49 -4.81 70.01
C LYS A 357 33.36 -3.66 70.45
N GLY A 358 33.64 -2.65 69.64
CA GLY A 358 34.40 -1.46 69.98
C GLY A 358 33.74 -0.62 71.07
N ALA A 359 32.39 -0.53 71.05
CA ALA A 359 31.65 0.16 72.14
C ALA A 359 31.74 -0.59 73.50
N GLU A 360 31.70 -1.91 73.46
CA GLU A 360 31.82 -2.76 74.62
C GLU A 360 33.26 -2.67 75.25
N ASP A 361 34.28 -2.76 74.35
CA ASP A 361 35.70 -2.61 74.77
C ASP A 361 35.96 -1.22 75.41
N ALA A 362 35.39 -0.15 74.86
CA ALA A 362 35.46 1.20 75.38
C ALA A 362 34.75 1.31 76.76
N ARG A 363 33.61 0.62 76.93
CA ARG A 363 32.86 0.58 78.16
C ARG A 363 33.68 -0.12 79.27
N ILE A 364 34.30 -1.27 78.96
CA ILE A 364 35.15 -2.02 79.87
C ILE A 364 36.37 -1.19 80.25
N ALA A 365 37.03 -0.54 79.31
CA ALA A 365 38.16 0.34 79.58
C ALA A 365 37.80 1.55 80.52
N ALA A 366 36.62 2.13 80.30
CA ALA A 366 36.13 3.22 81.17
C ALA A 366 35.76 2.75 82.57
N GLU A 367 35.34 1.53 82.73
CA GLU A 367 35.04 0.93 84.07
C GLU A 367 36.30 0.56 84.83
N GLN A 368 37.37 0.15 84.15
CA GLN A 368 38.68 -0.15 84.72
C GLN A 368 39.46 1.11 85.11
N ALA A 369 39.12 2.29 84.58
CA ALA A 369 39.76 3.56 84.87
C ALA A 369 39.11 4.32 86.05
N LYS A 370 38.06 3.79 86.64
CA LYS A 370 37.43 4.30 87.88
C LYS A 370 37.96 3.58 89.11
#